data_09379c275e1226b1d6fe63b9a3ec1a2b
#
_entry.id   09379c275e1226b1d6fe63b9a3ec1a2b
#
_cell.length_a   1.000
_cell.length_b   1.000
_cell.length_c   1.000
_cell.angle_alpha   90.00
_cell.angle_beta   90.00
_cell.angle_gamma   90.00
#
_symmetry.space_group_name_H-M   'P 1'
#
loop_
_entity.id
_entity.type
_entity.pdbx_description
1 polymer ?
#
loop_
_entity_poly.entity_id
_entity_poly.type
_entity_poly.pdbx_seq_one_letter_code
_entity_poly.pdbx_strand_id
1 'polypeptide(L)'
;MSWFKKKIIILFFFSLIWLNNLHANEPKKFLSLKNDEVNVREGPSIDYPIKLVYNKKFLPVQILDSWDNWKKIRDFKDNSGWIHVSLLSGKRTAINKLKNSIIFTSNTIYSKPLARVDKGRLLFIKKCKLLWCKVSSGKYIGWIQKKSLWGRVN
;
A
#
# COMPACT_ATOMS: atom_id res chain seq x y z
N MET A 1 -10.79 2.56 57.44
CA MET A 1 -10.95 3.53 56.31
C MET A 1 -9.83 3.55 55.28
N SER A 2 -8.69 2.87 55.52
CA SER A 2 -7.52 2.87 54.61
C SER A 2 -7.55 1.78 53.51
N TRP A 3 -8.22 0.68 53.75
CA TRP A 3 -8.23 -0.48 52.85
C TRP A 3 -9.14 -0.29 51.61
N PHE A 4 -10.25 0.43 51.75
CA PHE A 4 -11.14 0.78 50.65
C PHE A 4 -10.52 1.76 49.64
N LYS A 5 -9.70 2.73 50.13
CA LYS A 5 -9.01 3.71 49.27
C LYS A 5 -7.96 3.05 48.36
N LYS A 6 -7.24 2.01 48.85
CA LYS A 6 -6.24 1.28 48.05
C LYS A 6 -6.87 0.46 46.91
N LYS A 7 -8.05 -0.15 47.11
CA LYS A 7 -8.74 -0.91 46.07
C LYS A 7 -9.27 0.00 44.93
N ILE A 8 -9.74 1.20 45.25
CA ILE A 8 -10.23 2.17 44.26
C ILE A 8 -9.08 2.68 43.38
N ILE A 9 -7.90 2.94 43.98
CA ILE A 9 -6.73 3.40 43.23
C ILE A 9 -6.22 2.31 42.28
N ILE A 10 -6.23 1.04 42.67
CA ILE A 10 -5.82 -0.08 41.81
C ILE A 10 -6.79 -0.28 40.64
N LEU A 11 -8.10 -0.13 40.85
CA LEU A 11 -9.10 -0.20 39.78
C LEU A 11 -8.99 0.97 38.79
N PHE A 12 -8.62 2.16 39.27
CA PHE A 12 -8.41 3.32 38.41
C PHE A 12 -7.15 3.20 37.55
N PHE A 13 -6.07 2.62 38.07
CA PHE A 13 -4.86 2.34 37.29
C PHE A 13 -5.09 1.22 36.26
N PHE A 14 -5.92 0.23 36.55
CA PHE A 14 -6.24 -0.84 35.59
C PHE A 14 -7.09 -0.35 34.43
N SER A 15 -7.98 0.64 34.64
CA SER A 15 -8.79 1.23 33.56
C SER A 15 -7.98 2.11 32.60
N LEU A 16 -6.90 2.74 33.05
CA LEU A 16 -6.02 3.56 32.22
C LEU A 16 -5.13 2.74 31.24
N ILE A 17 -4.85 1.48 31.56
CA ILE A 17 -4.04 0.60 30.70
C ILE A 17 -4.83 0.11 29.49
N TRP A 18 -6.16 0.06 29.54
CA TRP A 18 -7.01 -0.40 28.43
C TRP A 18 -7.28 0.65 27.35
N LEU A 19 -6.96 1.93 27.60
CA LEU A 19 -7.20 3.03 26.65
C LEU A 19 -6.12 3.19 25.59
N ASN A 20 -4.99 2.47 25.67
CA ASN A 20 -3.86 2.68 24.78
C ASN A 20 -3.80 1.77 23.53
N ASN A 21 -4.80 0.95 23.26
CA ASN A 21 -4.76 -0.02 22.13
C ASN A 21 -5.71 0.27 20.97
N LEU A 22 -6.30 1.45 20.89
CA LEU A 22 -7.02 1.89 19.69
C LEU A 22 -6.05 2.58 18.70
N HIS A 23 -5.00 1.87 18.28
CA HIS A 23 -4.37 2.17 17.01
C HIS A 23 -5.35 1.69 15.93
N ALA A 24 -6.29 2.55 15.57
CA ALA A 24 -7.11 2.36 14.39
C ALA A 24 -6.14 2.14 13.21
N ASN A 25 -6.22 0.97 12.61
CA ASN A 25 -5.39 0.63 11.45
C ASN A 25 -5.92 1.46 10.27
N GLU A 26 -5.45 2.72 10.18
CA GLU A 26 -5.83 3.64 9.12
C GLU A 26 -5.68 2.96 7.76
N PRO A 27 -6.66 3.06 6.87
CA PRO A 27 -6.61 2.43 5.57
C PRO A 27 -5.41 2.95 4.79
N LYS A 28 -4.50 2.06 4.43
CA LYS A 28 -3.28 2.39 3.69
C LYS A 28 -3.64 3.10 2.38
N LYS A 29 -3.25 4.35 2.26
CA LYS A 29 -3.48 5.15 1.06
C LYS A 29 -2.38 4.87 0.04
N PHE A 30 -2.77 4.56 -1.19
CA PHE A 30 -1.86 4.33 -2.30
C PHE A 30 -2.11 5.28 -3.46
N LEU A 31 -1.03 5.72 -4.09
CA LEU A 31 -1.01 6.40 -5.39
C LEU A 31 -0.06 5.64 -6.32
N SER A 32 0.07 6.08 -7.56
CA SER A 32 1.04 5.54 -8.51
C SER A 32 1.89 6.66 -9.10
N LEU A 33 3.09 6.34 -9.58
CA LEU A 33 3.95 7.30 -10.27
C LEU A 33 3.30 7.70 -11.60
N LYS A 34 3.35 9.01 -11.92
CA LYS A 34 2.74 9.55 -13.12
C LYS A 34 3.67 9.46 -14.34
N ASN A 35 4.97 9.61 -14.13
CA ASN A 35 5.99 9.68 -15.17
C ASN A 35 6.88 8.44 -15.16
N ASP A 36 7.61 8.22 -16.23
CA ASP A 36 8.60 7.14 -16.33
C ASP A 36 9.79 7.41 -15.41
N GLU A 37 10.24 8.66 -15.30
CA GLU A 37 11.29 9.08 -14.38
C GLU A 37 10.70 9.95 -13.28
N VAL A 38 10.99 9.61 -12.01
CA VAL A 38 10.52 10.32 -10.84
C VAL A 38 11.62 10.37 -9.77
N ASN A 39 12.05 11.59 -9.45
CA ASN A 39 13.00 11.84 -8.36
C ASN A 39 12.31 11.73 -7.00
N VAL A 40 12.92 10.97 -6.11
CA VAL A 40 12.56 10.88 -4.69
C VAL A 40 13.62 11.59 -3.87
N ARG A 41 13.20 12.50 -3.00
CA ARG A 41 14.09 13.35 -2.23
C ARG A 41 14.13 12.96 -0.75
N GLU A 42 15.13 13.44 -0.05
CA GLU A 42 15.28 13.20 1.40
C GLU A 42 14.27 14.00 2.24
N GLY A 43 13.80 15.14 1.73
CA GLY A 43 12.85 16.02 2.39
C GLY A 43 11.83 16.66 1.44
N PRO A 44 10.83 17.38 1.99
CA PRO A 44 9.69 17.92 1.27
C PRO A 44 9.97 19.29 0.60
N SER A 45 11.06 19.40 -0.14
CA SER A 45 11.43 20.57 -0.97
C SER A 45 12.32 20.13 -2.13
N ILE A 46 12.40 20.96 -3.18
CA ILE A 46 13.35 20.79 -4.29
C ILE A 46 14.81 21.00 -3.86
N ASP A 47 15.04 21.66 -2.73
CA ASP A 47 16.38 21.92 -2.18
C ASP A 47 17.00 20.70 -1.51
N TYR A 48 16.16 19.71 -1.14
CA TYR A 48 16.68 18.45 -0.58
C TYR A 48 17.31 17.58 -1.66
N PRO A 49 18.43 16.88 -1.35
CA PRO A 49 19.09 15.99 -2.30
C PRO A 49 18.17 14.89 -2.81
N ILE A 50 18.43 14.46 -4.05
CA ILE A 50 17.77 13.29 -4.63
C ILE A 50 18.34 12.04 -3.95
N LYS A 51 17.47 11.28 -3.31
CA LYS A 51 17.81 10.03 -2.62
C LYS A 51 17.85 8.84 -3.57
N LEU A 52 16.87 8.79 -4.49
CA LEU A 52 16.74 7.75 -5.51
C LEU A 52 15.88 8.24 -6.68
N VAL A 53 16.00 7.56 -7.83
CA VAL A 53 15.22 7.83 -9.04
C VAL A 53 14.45 6.57 -9.41
N TYR A 54 13.13 6.69 -9.57
CA TYR A 54 12.31 5.64 -10.16
C TYR A 54 12.25 5.78 -11.67
N ASN A 55 12.50 4.69 -12.40
CA ASN A 55 12.41 4.62 -13.86
C ASN A 55 11.25 3.71 -14.31
N LYS A 56 10.09 3.85 -13.66
CA LYS A 56 8.94 3.00 -13.96
C LYS A 56 7.61 3.70 -13.68
N LYS A 57 6.95 4.12 -14.75
CA LYS A 57 5.60 4.68 -14.70
C LYS A 57 4.60 3.71 -14.05
N PHE A 58 3.63 4.28 -13.36
CA PHE A 58 2.55 3.57 -12.66
C PHE A 58 3.00 2.65 -11.52
N LEU A 59 4.26 2.73 -11.07
CA LEU A 59 4.69 2.03 -9.87
C LEU A 59 3.81 2.47 -8.69
N PRO A 60 3.15 1.56 -7.98
CA PRO A 60 2.38 1.92 -6.79
C PRO A 60 3.31 2.35 -5.67
N VAL A 61 2.90 3.37 -4.92
CA VAL A 61 3.58 3.86 -3.72
C VAL A 61 2.55 4.07 -2.62
N GLN A 62 2.90 3.65 -1.41
CA GLN A 62 2.09 3.92 -0.22
C GLN A 62 2.42 5.32 0.29
N ILE A 63 1.40 6.10 0.60
CA ILE A 63 1.55 7.40 1.24
C ILE A 63 1.70 7.18 2.74
N LEU A 64 2.79 7.67 3.31
CA LEU A 64 3.10 7.60 4.74
C LEU A 64 2.77 8.91 5.45
N ASP A 65 3.04 10.05 4.76
CA ASP A 65 2.91 11.38 5.33
C ASP A 65 2.68 12.42 4.22
N SER A 66 2.33 13.64 4.60
CA SER A 66 2.06 14.75 3.70
C SER A 66 2.55 16.06 4.29
N TRP A 67 3.28 16.85 3.51
CA TRP A 67 3.70 18.20 3.85
C TRP A 67 3.50 19.10 2.64
N ASP A 68 2.61 20.07 2.73
CA ASP A 68 2.21 20.92 1.61
C ASP A 68 1.94 20.07 0.33
N ASN A 69 2.61 20.38 -0.77
CA ASN A 69 2.53 19.64 -2.05
C ASN A 69 3.45 18.42 -2.13
N TRP A 70 4.02 17.96 -1.02
CA TRP A 70 4.90 16.82 -0.97
C TRP A 70 4.26 15.65 -0.23
N LYS A 71 4.52 14.44 -0.72
CA LYS A 71 4.09 13.20 -0.10
C LYS A 71 5.29 12.35 0.26
N LYS A 72 5.38 11.97 1.54
CA LYS A 72 6.31 10.92 1.97
C LYS A 72 5.75 9.59 1.54
N ILE A 73 6.54 8.85 0.78
CA ILE A 73 6.12 7.58 0.20
C ILE A 73 6.97 6.42 0.70
N ARG A 74 6.42 5.21 0.52
CA ARG A 74 7.14 3.95 0.63
C ARG A 74 6.82 3.09 -0.58
N ASP A 75 7.83 2.44 -1.16
CA ASP A 75 7.65 1.49 -2.24
C ASP A 75 7.51 0.04 -1.75
N PHE A 76 7.37 -0.88 -2.68
CA PHE A 76 7.25 -2.32 -2.43
C PHE A 76 8.52 -2.95 -1.81
N LYS A 77 9.69 -2.30 -1.96
CA LYS A 77 10.99 -2.74 -1.41
C LYS A 77 11.37 -1.99 -0.12
N ASP A 78 10.40 -1.28 0.47
CA ASP A 78 10.54 -0.45 1.66
C ASP A 78 11.47 0.79 1.50
N ASN A 79 11.84 1.15 0.27
CA ASN A 79 12.46 2.45 0.03
C ASN A 79 11.48 3.57 0.31
N SER A 80 11.93 4.62 0.99
CA SER A 80 11.11 5.77 1.37
C SER A 80 11.77 7.10 1.04
N GLY A 81 10.96 8.13 0.85
CA GLY A 81 11.38 9.51 0.63
C GLY A 81 10.21 10.37 0.18
N TRP A 82 10.48 11.57 -0.30
CA TRP A 82 9.48 12.57 -0.63
C TRP A 82 9.35 12.77 -2.13
N ILE A 83 8.12 12.83 -2.61
CA ILE A 83 7.75 13.06 -4.02
C ILE A 83 6.76 14.22 -4.07
N HIS A 84 6.95 15.14 -5.03
CA HIS A 84 5.98 16.21 -5.26
C HIS A 84 4.68 15.64 -5.84
N VAL A 85 3.53 16.15 -5.42
CA VAL A 85 2.19 15.64 -5.76
C VAL A 85 1.92 15.61 -7.27
N SER A 86 2.52 16.52 -8.03
CA SER A 86 2.38 16.59 -9.50
C SER A 86 2.94 15.35 -10.22
N LEU A 87 3.85 14.60 -9.58
CA LEU A 87 4.46 13.37 -10.09
C LEU A 87 3.70 12.11 -9.68
N LEU A 88 2.57 12.26 -8.98
CA LEU A 88 1.70 11.18 -8.53
C LEU A 88 0.40 11.15 -9.32
N SER A 89 -0.21 9.97 -9.38
CA SER A 89 -1.43 9.68 -10.12
C SER A 89 -2.38 8.81 -9.32
N GLY A 90 -3.67 9.01 -9.51
CA GLY A 90 -4.74 8.17 -8.98
C GLY A 90 -4.90 6.82 -9.69
N LYS A 91 -4.07 6.48 -10.68
CA LYS A 91 -4.17 5.20 -11.41
C LYS A 91 -4.06 4.03 -10.44
N ARG A 92 -5.03 3.12 -10.51
CA ARG A 92 -5.06 1.95 -9.62
C ARG A 92 -4.12 0.88 -10.13
N THR A 93 -3.02 0.67 -9.41
CA THR A 93 -2.01 -0.34 -9.74
C THR A 93 -1.59 -1.11 -8.49
N ALA A 94 -1.00 -2.28 -8.71
CA ALA A 94 -0.39 -3.09 -7.67
C ALA A 94 0.81 -3.86 -8.21
N ILE A 95 1.72 -4.25 -7.31
CA ILE A 95 2.82 -5.18 -7.58
C ILE A 95 2.42 -6.57 -7.08
N ASN A 96 2.66 -7.58 -7.88
CA ASN A 96 2.58 -8.95 -7.39
C ASN A 96 3.75 -9.23 -6.45
N LYS A 97 3.46 -9.54 -5.17
CA LYS A 97 4.47 -9.75 -4.14
C LYS A 97 4.86 -11.23 -3.94
N LEU A 98 4.12 -12.16 -4.51
CA LEU A 98 4.35 -13.60 -4.37
C LEU A 98 4.95 -14.20 -5.64
N LYS A 99 5.74 -15.25 -5.48
CA LYS A 99 6.17 -16.11 -6.59
C LYS A 99 4.97 -16.94 -7.07
N ASN A 100 4.96 -17.30 -8.36
CA ASN A 100 3.98 -18.21 -8.97
C ASN A 100 2.51 -17.83 -8.77
N SER A 101 2.18 -16.55 -8.70
CA SER A 101 0.79 -16.10 -8.73
C SER A 101 0.16 -16.39 -10.09
N ILE A 102 -1.14 -16.67 -10.10
CA ILE A 102 -1.88 -17.03 -11.34
C ILE A 102 -3.02 -16.05 -11.54
N ILE A 103 -3.18 -15.59 -12.78
CA ILE A 103 -4.38 -14.90 -13.24
C ILE A 103 -5.35 -15.96 -13.79
N PHE A 104 -6.60 -15.93 -13.33
CA PHE A 104 -7.66 -16.85 -13.69
C PHE A 104 -8.76 -16.16 -14.50
N THR A 105 -9.57 -16.93 -15.23
CA THR A 105 -10.73 -16.41 -15.98
C THR A 105 -11.81 -15.85 -15.04
N SER A 106 -11.99 -16.45 -13.85
CA SER A 106 -12.98 -16.06 -12.85
C SER A 106 -12.35 -15.92 -11.46
N ASN A 107 -13.08 -15.37 -10.51
CA ASN A 107 -12.65 -15.14 -9.13
C ASN A 107 -12.71 -16.42 -8.25
N THR A 108 -12.20 -17.52 -8.78
CA THR A 108 -12.06 -18.82 -8.10
C THR A 108 -10.82 -19.55 -8.60
N ILE A 109 -10.18 -20.32 -7.72
CA ILE A 109 -9.01 -21.15 -8.05
C ILE A 109 -9.36 -22.33 -8.97
N TYR A 110 -10.64 -22.70 -9.07
CA TYR A 110 -11.13 -23.79 -9.90
C TYR A 110 -11.39 -23.36 -11.36
N SER A 111 -11.29 -22.07 -11.65
CA SER A 111 -11.45 -21.58 -13.02
C SER A 111 -10.17 -21.73 -13.85
N LYS A 112 -10.30 -21.65 -15.17
CA LYS A 112 -9.17 -21.81 -16.11
C LYS A 112 -8.05 -20.80 -15.80
N PRO A 113 -6.79 -21.23 -15.61
CA PRO A 113 -5.65 -20.35 -15.50
C PRO A 113 -5.36 -19.68 -16.86
N LEU A 114 -5.06 -18.38 -16.84
CA LEU A 114 -4.74 -17.59 -18.04
C LEU A 114 -3.25 -17.31 -18.17
N ALA A 115 -2.61 -16.96 -17.05
CA ALA A 115 -1.20 -16.60 -17.06
C ALA A 115 -0.60 -16.74 -15.65
N ARG A 116 0.69 -17.10 -15.61
CA ARG A 116 1.54 -16.99 -14.42
C ARG A 116 2.10 -15.57 -14.33
N VAL A 117 2.19 -15.06 -13.11
CA VAL A 117 2.67 -13.71 -12.82
C VAL A 117 3.87 -13.77 -11.90
N ASP A 118 4.98 -13.25 -12.34
CA ASP A 118 6.21 -13.19 -11.57
C ASP A 118 6.12 -12.19 -10.42
N LYS A 119 6.93 -12.41 -9.37
CA LYS A 119 7.10 -11.45 -8.29
C LYS A 119 7.67 -10.14 -8.85
N GLY A 120 7.15 -9.00 -8.40
CA GLY A 120 7.55 -7.68 -8.88
C GLY A 120 6.83 -7.20 -10.14
N ARG A 121 5.97 -8.03 -10.74
CA ARG A 121 5.18 -7.63 -11.92
C ARG A 121 4.16 -6.56 -11.56
N LEU A 122 4.14 -5.49 -12.34
CA LEU A 122 3.12 -4.43 -12.26
C LEU A 122 1.81 -4.90 -12.90
N LEU A 123 0.72 -4.69 -12.19
CA LEU A 123 -0.64 -5.03 -12.59
C LEU A 123 -1.54 -3.80 -12.48
N PHE A 124 -2.42 -3.60 -13.47
CA PHE A 124 -3.44 -2.56 -13.44
C PHE A 124 -4.72 -3.13 -12.84
N ILE A 125 -5.23 -2.50 -11.79
CA ILE A 125 -6.44 -2.94 -11.09
C ILE A 125 -7.68 -2.38 -11.78
N LYS A 126 -8.54 -3.26 -12.26
CA LYS A 126 -9.85 -2.91 -12.84
C LYS A 126 -10.92 -2.79 -11.76
N LYS A 127 -11.06 -3.84 -10.94
CA LYS A 127 -11.96 -3.89 -9.77
C LYS A 127 -11.51 -4.97 -8.79
N CYS A 128 -11.88 -4.81 -7.52
CA CYS A 128 -11.70 -5.83 -6.50
C CYS A 128 -13.05 -6.23 -5.89
N LYS A 129 -13.18 -7.51 -5.55
CA LYS A 129 -14.32 -8.10 -4.83
C LYS A 129 -13.77 -9.06 -3.78
N LEU A 130 -14.14 -8.84 -2.49
CA LEU A 130 -13.70 -9.70 -1.40
C LEU A 130 -12.20 -10.05 -1.48
N LEU A 131 -11.88 -11.30 -1.78
CA LEU A 131 -10.53 -11.86 -1.81
C LEU A 131 -9.84 -11.78 -3.19
N TRP A 132 -10.49 -11.21 -4.21
CA TRP A 132 -10.03 -11.21 -5.59
C TRP A 132 -10.01 -9.82 -6.19
N CYS A 133 -9.03 -9.58 -7.09
CA CYS A 133 -9.00 -8.39 -7.94
C CYS A 133 -8.97 -8.79 -9.42
N LYS A 134 -9.81 -8.17 -10.24
CA LYS A 134 -9.70 -8.22 -11.70
C LYS A 134 -8.58 -7.28 -12.11
N VAL A 135 -7.60 -7.81 -12.82
CA VAL A 135 -6.38 -7.09 -13.22
C VAL A 135 -6.13 -7.21 -14.71
N SER A 136 -5.32 -6.29 -15.24
CA SER A 136 -4.73 -6.45 -16.57
C SER A 136 -3.20 -6.39 -16.49
N SER A 137 -2.53 -7.25 -17.29
CA SER A 137 -1.08 -7.30 -17.47
C SER A 137 -0.77 -7.69 -18.92
N GLY A 138 -0.29 -6.74 -19.71
CA GLY A 138 -0.15 -6.93 -21.15
C GLY A 138 -1.49 -7.32 -21.78
N LYS A 139 -1.51 -8.41 -22.53
CA LYS A 139 -2.71 -8.94 -23.20
C LYS A 139 -3.68 -9.70 -22.27
N TYR A 140 -3.26 -10.04 -21.06
CA TYR A 140 -4.06 -10.84 -20.14
C TYR A 140 -4.94 -9.96 -19.28
N ILE A 141 -6.23 -10.30 -19.18
CA ILE A 141 -7.22 -9.70 -18.29
C ILE A 141 -7.92 -10.81 -17.54
N GLY A 142 -7.87 -10.80 -16.22
CA GLY A 142 -8.48 -11.85 -15.40
C GLY A 142 -8.38 -11.55 -13.91
N TRP A 143 -8.59 -12.58 -13.10
CA TRP A 143 -8.70 -12.46 -11.66
C TRP A 143 -7.48 -13.04 -10.96
N ILE A 144 -6.95 -12.32 -9.99
CA ILE A 144 -5.85 -12.73 -9.14
C ILE A 144 -6.25 -12.59 -7.67
N GLN A 145 -5.70 -13.42 -6.81
CA GLN A 145 -5.97 -13.34 -5.37
C GLN A 145 -5.40 -12.04 -4.79
N LYS A 146 -6.21 -11.31 -4.04
CA LYS A 146 -5.87 -10.03 -3.42
C LYS A 146 -4.65 -10.13 -2.49
N LYS A 147 -4.48 -11.25 -1.79
CA LYS A 147 -3.33 -11.52 -0.90
C LYS A 147 -1.97 -11.48 -1.60
N SER A 148 -1.91 -11.72 -2.92
CA SER A 148 -0.68 -11.66 -3.70
C SER A 148 -0.28 -10.24 -4.11
N LEU A 149 -1.12 -9.25 -3.87
CA LEU A 149 -0.96 -7.89 -4.35
C LEU A 149 -0.47 -6.94 -3.25
N TRP A 150 0.36 -5.98 -3.65
CA TRP A 150 0.74 -4.82 -2.87
C TRP A 150 0.45 -3.55 -3.69
N GLY A 151 -0.40 -2.66 -3.20
CA GLY A 151 -0.85 -1.47 -3.92
C GLY A 151 -2.30 -1.12 -3.63
N ARG A 152 -2.94 -0.36 -4.54
CA ARG A 152 -4.32 0.12 -4.38
C ARG A 152 -5.35 -0.95 -4.73
N VAL A 153 -5.62 -1.85 -3.78
CA VAL A 153 -6.52 -3.02 -3.92
C VAL A 153 -7.85 -2.88 -3.14
N ASN A 154 -8.14 -1.68 -2.67
CA ASN A 154 -9.40 -1.32 -1.99
C ASN A 154 -10.29 -0.52 -2.93
#